data_ba88cc925f34caf253bf84e2f8ac7c97
#
_entry.id   ba88cc925f34caf253bf84e2f8ac7c97
#
_cell.length_a   1.000
_cell.length_b   1.000
_cell.length_c   1.000
_cell.angle_alpha   90.00
_cell.angle_beta   90.00
_cell.angle_gamma   90.00
#
_symmetry.space_group_name_H-M   'P 1'
#
loop_
_entity.id
_entity.type
_entity.pdbx_description
1 polymer ?
#
loop_
_entity_poly.entity_id
_entity_poly.type
_entity_poly.pdbx_seq_one_letter_code
_entity_poly.pdbx_strand_id
1 'polypeptide(L)'
;MKARPALNTTGGKGGVKGDFHIHTYYSDGVFSPEKIVDLSLEAGLQVIALTDHDNVLSYDVATEYLKTKNVDFTVIRGIEVNTLYKDYEVHILGYFPDVTKSDFKNLLKIQQH
;
A
#
# COMPACT_ATOMS: atom_id res chain seq x y z
N MET A 1 -11.39 -2.24 -0.66
CA MET A 1 -11.00 -3.50 -1.24
C MET A 1 -10.64 -4.48 -0.13
N LYS A 2 -11.06 -5.60 -0.31
CA LYS A 2 -10.56 -6.67 0.53
C LYS A 2 -9.17 -7.05 0.06
N ALA A 3 -8.39 -7.63 0.92
CA ALA A 3 -7.14 -8.19 0.48
C ALA A 3 -7.42 -9.22 -0.61
N ARG A 4 -6.69 -9.15 -1.68
CA ARG A 4 -6.89 -10.10 -2.77
C ARG A 4 -6.46 -11.49 -2.33
N PRO A 5 -7.20 -12.53 -2.73
CA PRO A 5 -6.81 -13.90 -2.38
C PRO A 5 -5.45 -14.28 -2.94
N ALA A 6 -5.11 -13.74 -4.11
CA ALA A 6 -3.81 -13.92 -4.72
C ALA A 6 -3.25 -12.53 -5.02
N LEU A 7 -2.01 -12.31 -4.67
CA LEU A 7 -1.34 -11.04 -4.94
C LEU A 7 -1.04 -10.96 -6.44
N ASN A 8 -1.25 -9.76 -7.00
CA ASN A 8 -0.85 -9.51 -8.37
C ASN A 8 0.67 -9.45 -8.45
N THR A 9 1.21 -10.05 -9.49
CA THR A 9 2.62 -9.97 -9.73
C THR A 9 2.88 -9.20 -11.03
N THR A 10 3.93 -8.40 -11.02
CA THR A 10 4.38 -7.67 -12.20
C THR A 10 5.78 -8.13 -12.54
N GLY A 11 6.23 -7.78 -13.73
CA GLY A 11 7.50 -8.26 -14.22
C GLY A 11 7.34 -9.62 -14.86
N GLY A 12 8.18 -9.94 -15.77
CA GLY A 12 8.19 -11.21 -16.44
C GLY A 12 9.29 -12.11 -15.91
N LYS A 13 9.56 -13.14 -16.66
CA LYS A 13 10.65 -14.05 -16.37
C LYS A 13 11.95 -13.26 -16.31
N GLY A 14 12.63 -13.32 -15.19
CA GLY A 14 13.87 -12.56 -14.95
C GLY A 14 13.64 -11.13 -14.48
N GLY A 15 12.39 -10.68 -14.37
CA GLY A 15 12.08 -9.36 -13.84
C GLY A 15 11.83 -9.37 -12.34
N VAL A 16 11.66 -8.16 -11.78
CA VAL A 16 11.29 -7.99 -10.38
C VAL A 16 9.82 -8.33 -10.22
N LYS A 17 9.50 -9.11 -9.19
CA LYS A 17 8.13 -9.48 -8.87
C LYS A 17 7.59 -8.58 -7.78
N GLY A 18 6.48 -7.92 -8.06
CA GLY A 18 5.90 -7.00 -7.10
C GLY A 18 4.39 -6.87 -7.24
N ASP A 19 3.77 -6.30 -6.22
CA ASP A 19 2.38 -5.90 -6.24
C ASP A 19 2.30 -4.46 -5.73
N PHE A 20 1.79 -3.57 -6.56
CA PHE A 20 1.82 -2.13 -6.31
C PHE A 20 0.44 -1.56 -5.96
N HIS A 21 -0.51 -2.41 -5.61
CA HIS A 21 -1.85 -1.95 -5.23
C HIS A 21 -2.42 -2.90 -4.17
N ILE A 22 -2.08 -2.63 -2.91
CA ILE A 22 -2.48 -3.47 -1.79
C ILE A 22 -3.12 -2.60 -0.71
N HIS A 23 -4.25 -3.07 -0.18
CA HIS A 23 -4.92 -2.43 0.95
C HIS A 23 -4.76 -3.30 2.20
N THR A 24 -4.57 -2.63 3.34
CA THR A 24 -4.52 -3.29 4.64
C THR A 24 -5.78 -2.96 5.43
N TYR A 25 -5.87 -3.47 6.65
CA TYR A 25 -7.02 -3.17 7.50
C TYR A 25 -7.01 -1.71 8.01
N TYR A 26 -5.98 -0.93 7.70
CA TYR A 26 -6.02 0.52 7.94
C TYR A 26 -6.96 1.24 6.99
N SER A 27 -7.45 0.59 5.96
CA SER A 27 -8.54 1.08 5.12
C SER A 27 -9.60 -0.02 4.96
N ASP A 28 -9.68 -0.66 3.82
CA ASP A 28 -10.73 -1.65 3.55
C ASP A 28 -10.21 -3.06 3.29
N GLY A 29 -8.94 -3.31 3.53
CA GLY A 29 -8.40 -4.65 3.48
C GLY A 29 -8.68 -5.42 4.78
N VAL A 30 -8.48 -6.73 4.75
CA VAL A 30 -8.77 -7.59 5.90
C VAL A 30 -7.52 -8.00 6.66
N PHE A 31 -6.35 -7.80 6.12
CA PHE A 31 -5.10 -8.24 6.74
C PHE A 31 -4.31 -7.07 7.31
N SER A 32 -3.60 -7.34 8.40
CA SER A 32 -2.64 -6.38 8.95
C SER A 32 -1.46 -6.19 7.99
N PRO A 33 -0.73 -5.07 8.11
CA PRO A 33 0.48 -4.88 7.31
C PRO A 33 1.49 -6.02 7.49
N GLU A 34 1.64 -6.53 8.71
CA GLU A 34 2.54 -7.65 8.99
C GLU A 34 2.13 -8.90 8.21
N LYS A 35 0.82 -9.20 8.21
CA LYS A 35 0.31 -10.36 7.48
C LYS A 35 0.53 -10.19 5.98
N ILE A 36 0.36 -8.99 5.46
CA ILE A 36 0.62 -8.69 4.05
C ILE A 36 2.10 -8.96 3.71
N VAL A 37 3.02 -8.55 4.58
CA VAL A 37 4.46 -8.83 4.37
C VAL A 37 4.68 -10.35 4.31
N ASP A 38 4.13 -11.09 5.26
CA ASP A 38 4.30 -12.56 5.30
C ASP A 38 3.75 -13.21 4.04
N LEU A 39 2.55 -12.84 3.61
CA LEU A 39 1.94 -13.38 2.40
C LEU A 39 2.75 -13.04 1.15
N SER A 40 3.31 -11.83 1.11
CA SER A 40 4.14 -11.39 -0.02
C SER A 40 5.42 -12.19 -0.11
N LEU A 41 6.06 -12.45 1.03
CA LEU A 41 7.26 -13.28 1.07
C LEU A 41 6.96 -14.72 0.64
N GLU A 42 5.83 -15.28 1.09
CA GLU A 42 5.41 -16.62 0.69
C GLU A 42 5.14 -16.70 -0.81
N ALA A 43 4.61 -15.61 -1.40
CA ALA A 43 4.33 -15.57 -2.83
C ALA A 43 5.57 -15.33 -3.68
N GLY A 44 6.72 -15.14 -3.06
CA GLY A 44 7.97 -14.87 -3.79
C GLY A 44 8.09 -13.47 -4.32
N LEU A 45 7.34 -12.52 -3.78
CA LEU A 45 7.44 -11.13 -4.19
C LEU A 45 8.71 -10.50 -3.63
N GLN A 46 9.24 -9.50 -4.34
CA GLN A 46 10.44 -8.77 -3.95
C GLN A 46 10.12 -7.36 -3.49
N VAL A 47 8.97 -6.84 -3.92
CA VAL A 47 8.55 -5.48 -3.60
C VAL A 47 7.03 -5.40 -3.56
N ILE A 48 6.51 -4.60 -2.63
CA ILE A 48 5.08 -4.29 -2.58
C ILE A 48 4.91 -2.79 -2.33
N ALA A 49 3.76 -2.26 -2.73
CA ALA A 49 3.36 -0.93 -2.33
C ALA A 49 2.05 -1.04 -1.55
N LEU A 50 2.02 -0.46 -0.36
CA LEU A 50 0.82 -0.40 0.46
C LEU A 50 0.09 0.90 0.11
N THR A 51 -1.11 0.77 -0.44
CA THR A 51 -1.87 1.89 -1.02
C THR A 51 -3.24 1.97 -0.39
N ASP A 52 -3.29 2.06 0.94
CA ASP A 52 -4.55 2.20 1.66
C ASP A 52 -5.29 3.46 1.24
N HIS A 53 -6.61 3.44 1.41
CA HIS A 53 -7.42 4.61 1.11
C HIS A 53 -7.11 5.73 2.11
N ASP A 54 -6.71 6.86 1.58
CA ASP A 54 -6.61 8.15 2.28
C ASP A 54 -5.72 8.17 3.53
N ASN A 55 -4.83 7.18 3.67
CA ASN A 55 -3.83 7.20 4.74
C ASN A 55 -2.59 6.40 4.34
N VAL A 56 -1.49 6.63 5.07
CA VAL A 56 -0.21 5.97 4.80
C VAL A 56 0.32 5.25 6.05
N LEU A 57 -0.55 4.93 6.99
CA LEU A 57 -0.16 4.41 8.31
C LEU A 57 0.48 3.02 8.22
N SER A 58 0.05 2.21 7.27
CA SER A 58 0.51 0.83 7.13
C SER A 58 1.99 0.73 6.78
N TYR A 59 2.55 1.73 6.10
CA TYR A 59 3.95 1.71 5.68
C TYR A 59 4.89 1.56 6.87
N ASP A 60 4.69 2.37 7.92
CA ASP A 60 5.57 2.34 9.09
C ASP A 60 5.45 1.00 9.82
N VAL A 61 4.25 0.48 9.95
CA VAL A 61 4.02 -0.82 10.60
C VAL A 61 4.73 -1.93 9.82
N ALA A 62 4.56 -1.95 8.50
CA ALA A 62 5.17 -2.97 7.65
C ALA A 62 6.69 -2.90 7.70
N THR A 63 7.26 -1.69 7.63
CA THR A 63 8.73 -1.54 7.64
C THR A 63 9.33 -1.90 8.99
N GLU A 64 8.67 -1.57 10.10
CA GLU A 64 9.12 -1.99 11.41
C GLU A 64 9.11 -3.51 11.55
N TYR A 65 8.04 -4.13 11.08
CA TYR A 65 7.94 -5.59 11.09
C TYR A 65 9.04 -6.23 10.24
N LEU A 66 9.29 -5.64 9.07
CA LEU A 66 10.29 -6.16 8.14
C LEU A 66 11.69 -6.15 8.75
N LYS A 67 11.99 -5.21 9.64
CA LYS A 67 13.28 -5.15 10.34
C LYS A 67 13.51 -6.39 11.21
N THR A 68 12.45 -7.08 11.63
CA THR A 68 12.59 -8.32 12.41
C THR A 68 12.94 -9.52 11.53
N LYS A 69 12.85 -9.37 10.22
CA LYS A 69 13.17 -10.40 9.25
C LYS A 69 14.52 -10.09 8.62
N ASN A 70 15.31 -11.10 8.34
CA ASN A 70 16.57 -10.89 7.65
C ASN A 70 16.37 -11.27 6.18
N VAL A 71 15.65 -10.43 5.45
CA VAL A 71 15.25 -10.71 4.06
C VAL A 71 15.48 -9.50 3.18
N ASP A 72 15.68 -9.75 1.89
CA ASP A 72 15.81 -8.71 0.87
C ASP A 72 14.44 -8.44 0.27
N PHE A 73 13.75 -7.44 0.83
CA PHE A 73 12.37 -7.14 0.46
C PHE A 73 12.13 -5.64 0.65
N THR A 74 11.41 -5.04 -0.28
CA THR A 74 11.16 -3.59 -0.27
C THR A 74 9.68 -3.30 -0.14
N VAL A 75 9.34 -2.38 0.77
CA VAL A 75 7.98 -1.83 0.89
C VAL A 75 8.02 -0.39 0.40
N ILE A 76 7.14 -0.07 -0.54
CA ILE A 76 6.98 1.28 -1.07
C ILE A 76 5.81 1.95 -0.36
N ARG A 77 6.01 3.19 0.10
CA ARG A 77 4.93 3.99 0.65
C ARG A 77 4.02 4.45 -0.49
N GLY A 78 2.72 4.18 -0.34
CA GLY A 78 1.74 4.58 -1.33
C GLY A 78 0.43 4.97 -0.67
N ILE A 79 -0.48 5.47 -1.48
CA ILE A 79 -1.81 5.87 -1.05
C ILE A 79 -2.77 5.79 -2.23
N GLU A 80 -4.01 5.41 -1.95
CA GLU A 80 -5.09 5.54 -2.93
C GLU A 80 -6.03 6.62 -2.45
N VAL A 81 -6.15 7.70 -3.20
CA VAL A 81 -7.02 8.83 -2.86
C VAL A 81 -8.30 8.71 -3.66
N ASN A 82 -9.43 8.73 -2.95
CA ASN A 82 -10.74 8.74 -3.57
C ASN A 82 -11.18 10.18 -3.77
N THR A 83 -11.63 10.50 -4.97
CA THR A 83 -12.08 11.85 -5.28
C THR A 83 -13.27 11.80 -6.23
N LEU A 84 -13.97 12.93 -6.33
CA LEU A 84 -15.08 13.07 -7.28
C LEU A 84 -14.68 14.04 -8.37
N TYR A 85 -14.99 13.69 -9.61
CA TYR A 85 -14.84 14.57 -10.74
C TYR A 85 -16.13 14.52 -11.55
N LYS A 86 -16.86 15.63 -11.60
CA LYS A 86 -18.16 15.73 -12.31
C LYS A 86 -19.10 14.58 -11.92
N ASP A 87 -19.21 14.32 -10.61
CA ASP A 87 -20.04 13.26 -10.04
C ASP A 87 -19.55 11.83 -10.32
N TYR A 88 -18.39 11.67 -10.95
CA TYR A 88 -17.77 10.37 -11.10
C TYR A 88 -16.75 10.15 -9.99
N GLU A 89 -16.75 8.96 -9.42
CA GLU A 89 -15.76 8.57 -8.44
C GLU A 89 -14.47 8.21 -9.16
N VAL A 90 -13.37 8.84 -8.77
CA VAL A 90 -12.05 8.60 -9.34
C VAL A 90 -11.09 8.20 -8.23
N HIS A 91 -10.38 7.10 -8.43
CA HIS A 91 -9.37 6.61 -7.49
C HIS A 91 -7.99 6.88 -8.08
N ILE A 92 -7.17 7.59 -7.32
CA ILE A 92 -5.84 7.98 -7.77
C ILE A 92 -4.80 7.32 -6.87
N LEU A 93 -3.88 6.57 -7.48
CA LEU A 93 -2.77 5.96 -6.76
C LEU A 93 -1.57 6.90 -6.76
N GLY A 94 -1.01 7.12 -5.59
CA GLY A 94 0.22 7.89 -5.44
C GLY A 94 1.28 7.06 -4.73
N TYR A 95 2.52 7.24 -5.11
CA TYR A 95 3.64 6.50 -4.52
C TYR A 95 4.66 7.48 -3.98
N PHE A 96 5.30 7.11 -2.87
CA PHE A 96 6.29 7.94 -2.17
C PHE A 96 5.73 9.31 -1.76
N PRO A 97 4.51 9.40 -1.18
CA PRO A 97 3.97 10.71 -0.82
C PRO A 97 4.82 11.38 0.25
N ASP A 98 4.94 12.71 0.16
CA ASP A 98 5.61 13.51 1.18
C ASP A 98 4.61 13.84 2.28
N VAL A 99 4.58 13.01 3.31
CA VAL A 99 3.61 13.12 4.39
C VAL A 99 3.91 14.28 5.35
N THR A 100 5.06 14.96 5.18
CA THR A 100 5.41 16.09 6.04
C THR A 100 4.82 17.41 5.54
N LYS A 101 4.38 17.47 4.29
CA LYS A 101 3.79 18.70 3.76
C LYS A 101 2.40 18.92 4.32
N SER A 102 2.13 20.13 4.77
CA SER A 102 0.86 20.48 5.40
C SER A 102 -0.32 20.30 4.45
N ASP A 103 -0.14 20.62 3.17
CA ASP A 103 -1.20 20.47 2.17
C ASP A 103 -1.64 19.01 2.04
N PHE A 104 -0.69 18.09 2.04
CA PHE A 104 -1.00 16.66 1.98
C PHE A 104 -1.73 16.20 3.24
N LYS A 105 -1.26 16.64 4.42
CA LYS A 105 -1.92 16.30 5.68
C LYS A 105 -3.34 16.85 5.75
N ASN A 106 -3.56 18.06 5.25
CA ASN A 106 -4.88 18.66 5.20
C ASN A 106 -5.79 17.88 4.25
N LEU A 107 -5.28 17.46 3.10
CA LEU A 107 -6.04 16.64 2.16
C LEU A 107 -6.50 15.33 2.82
N LEU A 108 -5.61 14.66 3.55
CA LEU A 108 -5.96 13.42 4.24
C LEU A 108 -7.06 13.64 5.26
N LYS A 109 -7.03 14.75 6.00
CA LYS A 109 -8.08 15.08 6.97
C LYS A 109 -9.44 15.25 6.30
N ILE A 110 -9.47 15.89 5.14
CA ILE A 110 -10.71 16.09 4.39
C ILE A 110 -11.25 14.76 3.89
N GLN A 111 -10.39 13.92 3.37
CA GLN A 111 -10.80 12.65 2.75
C GLN A 111 -11.23 11.60 3.77
N GLN A 112 -10.84 11.73 5.02
CA GLN A 112 -11.16 10.75 6.05
C GLN A 112 -12.52 10.97 6.72
N HIS A 113 -13.30 11.90 6.26
CA HIS A 113 -14.63 12.17 6.80
C HIS A 113 -15.74 11.38 6.12
#